data_74a95af9f20040cb2d71b85ae33194ad
#
_entry.id   74a95af9f20040cb2d71b85ae33194ad
#
_cell.length_a   1.000
_cell.length_b   1.000
_cell.length_c   1.000
_cell.angle_alpha   90.00
_cell.angle_beta   90.00
_cell.angle_gamma   90.00
#
_symmetry.space_group_name_H-M   'P 1'
#
loop_
_entity.id
_entity.type
_entity.pdbx_description
1 polymer ?
#
loop_
_entity_poly.entity_id
_entity_poly.type
_entity_poly.pdbx_seq_one_letter_code
_entity_poly.pdbx_strand_id
1 'polypeptide(L)'
;MTANEKEQMMIDDILDFMRLAGDIARGAQNHLDASANYLKAESVTSVVTAADLEISQLFRQFVARRFADTDYVIIDEESLNTLGEDKWQRINQAEYQFIIDPIDGTLPYSCSQALYGISVGIFRRGKPCCGALYMPATRELACFDGAEVRLVREAFQPEEETEVLQPQIRCSCPIIFGHPWNTPLTEDFKLSETVFVNYYSAVVQLLYLVTQRARAYAFYMSIWDLAGGWAIGR
;
A
#
# COMPACT_ATOMS: atom_id res chain seq x y z
N MET A 1 -21.29 -19.58 4.95
CA MET A 1 -20.21 -18.58 5.18
C MET A 1 -20.82 -17.21 5.00
N THR A 2 -20.77 -16.37 6.01
CA THR A 2 -21.20 -14.97 5.98
C THR A 2 -20.24 -14.12 5.15
N ALA A 3 -20.63 -12.89 4.77
CA ALA A 3 -19.75 -11.97 4.07
C ALA A 3 -18.48 -11.66 4.90
N ASN A 4 -18.65 -11.43 6.20
CA ASN A 4 -17.52 -11.16 7.10
C ASN A 4 -16.56 -12.34 7.24
N GLU A 5 -17.04 -13.58 7.31
CA GLU A 5 -16.18 -14.77 7.33
C GLU A 5 -15.35 -14.89 6.05
N LYS A 6 -15.94 -14.53 4.90
CA LYS A 6 -15.23 -14.54 3.63
C LYS A 6 -14.16 -13.44 3.57
N GLU A 7 -14.47 -12.24 4.03
CA GLU A 7 -13.54 -11.11 4.09
C GLU A 7 -12.38 -11.40 5.05
N GLN A 8 -12.67 -12.01 6.22
CA GLN A 8 -11.62 -12.46 7.16
C GLN A 8 -10.69 -13.49 6.52
N MET A 9 -11.21 -14.49 5.83
CA MET A 9 -10.38 -15.47 5.12
C MET A 9 -9.54 -14.80 4.02
N MET A 10 -10.10 -13.82 3.32
CA MET A 10 -9.37 -13.10 2.29
C MET A 10 -8.19 -12.32 2.85
N ILE A 11 -8.38 -11.63 3.99
CA ILE A 11 -7.28 -10.87 4.60
C ILE A 11 -6.20 -11.79 5.16
N ASP A 12 -6.55 -12.91 5.76
CA ASP A 12 -5.57 -13.88 6.27
C ASP A 12 -4.69 -14.42 5.12
N ASP A 13 -5.32 -14.76 3.98
CA ASP A 13 -4.58 -15.14 2.77
C ASP A 13 -3.67 -14.00 2.26
N ILE A 14 -4.14 -12.73 2.29
CA ILE A 14 -3.31 -11.58 1.90
C ILE A 14 -2.15 -11.36 2.87
N LEU A 15 -2.33 -11.58 4.16
CA LEU A 15 -1.23 -11.48 5.14
C LEU A 15 -0.14 -12.54 4.89
N ASP A 16 -0.53 -13.75 4.48
CA ASP A 16 0.44 -14.77 4.02
C ASP A 16 1.25 -14.28 2.81
N PHE A 17 0.58 -13.66 1.85
CA PHE A 17 1.26 -13.03 0.71
C PHE A 17 2.19 -11.89 1.17
N MET A 18 1.71 -10.97 2.04
CA MET A 18 2.50 -9.84 2.54
C MET A 18 3.80 -10.27 3.21
N ARG A 19 3.77 -11.37 3.96
CA ARG A 19 4.96 -11.97 4.57
C ARG A 19 6.00 -12.34 3.51
N LEU A 20 5.58 -13.09 2.49
CA LEU A 20 6.47 -13.52 1.40
C LEU A 20 7.01 -12.34 0.59
N ALA A 21 6.14 -11.39 0.24
CA ALA A 21 6.51 -10.19 -0.50
C ALA A 21 7.50 -9.32 0.28
N GLY A 22 7.28 -9.17 1.59
CA GLY A 22 8.20 -8.46 2.47
C GLY A 22 9.57 -9.13 2.59
N ASP A 23 9.64 -10.46 2.60
CA ASP A 23 10.91 -11.20 2.58
C ASP A 23 11.67 -10.96 1.27
N ILE A 24 10.98 -10.99 0.12
CA ILE A 24 11.55 -10.66 -1.19
C ILE A 24 12.08 -9.21 -1.19
N ALA A 25 11.25 -8.23 -0.77
CA ALA A 25 11.64 -6.83 -0.76
C ALA A 25 12.88 -6.57 0.09
N ARG A 26 12.93 -7.10 1.33
CA ARG A 26 14.11 -6.94 2.20
C ARG A 26 15.33 -7.67 1.65
N GLY A 27 15.16 -8.89 1.15
CA GLY A 27 16.25 -9.68 0.56
C GLY A 27 16.87 -8.97 -0.63
N ALA A 28 16.05 -8.48 -1.55
CA ALA A 28 16.51 -7.76 -2.73
C ALA A 28 17.16 -6.43 -2.38
N GLN A 29 16.62 -5.65 -1.42
CA GLN A 29 17.18 -4.37 -1.02
C GLN A 29 18.61 -4.49 -0.49
N ASN A 30 18.96 -5.57 0.20
CA ASN A 30 20.30 -5.82 0.71
C ASN A 30 21.35 -6.02 -0.41
N HIS A 31 20.92 -6.29 -1.63
CA HIS A 31 21.77 -6.51 -2.80
C HIS A 31 21.66 -5.40 -3.86
N LEU A 32 20.95 -4.30 -3.54
CA LEU A 32 20.83 -3.19 -4.48
C LEU A 32 22.16 -2.46 -4.65
N ASP A 33 22.57 -2.36 -5.90
CA ASP A 33 23.56 -1.38 -6.31
C ASP A 33 22.84 -0.08 -6.67
N ALA A 34 22.85 0.87 -5.75
CA ALA A 34 22.18 2.16 -5.93
C ALA A 34 22.64 2.90 -7.19
N SER A 35 23.90 2.71 -7.63
CA SER A 35 24.43 3.35 -8.83
C SER A 35 23.85 2.78 -10.12
N ALA A 36 23.50 1.50 -10.15
CA ALA A 36 22.98 0.82 -11.33
C ALA A 36 21.51 1.17 -11.65
N ASN A 37 20.72 1.48 -10.62
CA ASN A 37 19.30 1.75 -10.78
C ASN A 37 19.01 3.16 -11.35
N TYR A 38 19.82 4.16 -11.04
CA TYR A 38 19.63 5.53 -11.56
C TYR A 38 19.90 5.67 -13.05
N LEU A 39 20.74 4.82 -13.61
CA LEU A 39 21.16 4.93 -15.02
C LEU A 39 20.09 4.48 -16.02
N LYS A 40 19.00 3.89 -15.58
CA LYS A 40 17.91 3.34 -16.43
C LYS A 40 16.61 4.15 -16.40
N ALA A 41 16.50 5.13 -15.52
CA ALA A 41 15.28 5.90 -15.37
C ALA A 41 15.26 7.12 -16.31
N GLU A 42 14.23 7.23 -17.13
CA GLU A 42 13.95 8.44 -17.90
C GLU A 42 13.52 9.61 -16.98
N SER A 43 13.05 9.29 -15.78
CA SER A 43 12.77 10.23 -14.69
C SER A 43 13.03 9.58 -13.34
N VAL A 44 13.31 10.38 -12.31
CA VAL A 44 13.57 9.95 -10.94
C VAL A 44 12.33 9.23 -10.32
N THR A 45 11.15 9.45 -10.89
CA THR A 45 9.87 8.90 -10.41
C THR A 45 9.46 7.58 -11.09
N SER A 46 10.22 7.09 -12.06
CA SER A 46 9.91 5.88 -12.84
C SER A 46 10.92 4.76 -12.64
N VAL A 47 11.47 4.63 -11.43
CA VAL A 47 12.40 3.55 -11.11
C VAL A 47 11.60 2.29 -10.78
N VAL A 48 11.77 1.24 -11.58
CA VAL A 48 11.24 -0.09 -11.32
C VAL A 48 12.40 -1.00 -10.95
N THR A 49 12.25 -1.77 -9.90
CA THR A 49 13.25 -2.75 -9.49
C THR A 49 12.85 -4.17 -9.91
N ALA A 50 13.82 -5.10 -9.92
CA ALA A 50 13.51 -6.51 -10.14
C ALA A 50 12.55 -7.06 -9.07
N ALA A 51 12.61 -6.51 -7.86
CA ALA A 51 11.75 -6.91 -6.74
C ALA A 51 10.28 -6.53 -6.99
N ASP A 52 9.99 -5.35 -7.58
CA ASP A 52 8.62 -4.96 -7.96
C ASP A 52 8.01 -6.01 -8.89
N LEU A 53 8.74 -6.38 -9.93
CA LEU A 53 8.28 -7.36 -10.91
C LEU A 53 8.09 -8.76 -10.30
N GLU A 54 9.00 -9.18 -9.42
CA GLU A 54 8.91 -10.47 -8.74
C GLU A 54 7.69 -10.52 -7.80
N ILE A 55 7.47 -9.49 -7.00
CA ILE A 55 6.33 -9.39 -6.09
C ILE A 55 5.01 -9.33 -6.87
N SER A 56 4.96 -8.54 -7.95
CA SER A 56 3.82 -8.47 -8.85
C SER A 56 3.47 -9.85 -9.43
N GLN A 57 4.46 -10.59 -9.91
CA GLN A 57 4.27 -11.95 -10.44
C GLN A 57 3.81 -12.93 -9.35
N LEU A 58 4.40 -12.85 -8.15
CA LEU A 58 4.00 -13.65 -7.00
C LEU A 58 2.52 -13.38 -6.65
N PHE A 59 2.11 -12.11 -6.62
CA PHE A 59 0.73 -11.73 -6.32
C PHE A 59 -0.27 -12.35 -7.30
N ARG A 60 0.01 -12.26 -8.59
CA ARG A 60 -0.85 -12.86 -9.63
C ARG A 60 -1.00 -14.36 -9.46
N GLN A 61 0.10 -15.07 -9.20
CA GLN A 61 0.08 -16.51 -8.95
C GLN A 61 -0.68 -16.85 -7.67
N PHE A 62 -0.50 -16.03 -6.62
CA PHE A 62 -1.16 -16.18 -5.35
C PHE A 62 -2.68 -16.03 -5.50
N VAL A 63 -3.15 -14.93 -6.11
CA VAL A 63 -4.57 -14.67 -6.35
C VAL A 63 -5.18 -15.78 -7.24
N ALA A 64 -4.49 -16.19 -8.31
CA ALA A 64 -4.98 -17.25 -9.20
C ALA A 64 -5.16 -18.60 -8.49
N ARG A 65 -4.35 -18.90 -7.47
CA ARG A 65 -4.46 -20.15 -6.71
C ARG A 65 -5.51 -20.09 -5.60
N ARG A 66 -5.53 -18.98 -4.85
CA ARG A 66 -6.37 -18.85 -3.65
C ARG A 66 -7.80 -18.45 -3.97
N PHE A 67 -8.01 -17.73 -5.08
CA PHE A 67 -9.29 -17.18 -5.49
C PHE A 67 -9.77 -17.72 -6.86
N ALA A 68 -9.35 -18.93 -7.23
CA ALA A 68 -9.67 -19.55 -8.53
C ALA A 68 -11.17 -19.58 -8.87
N ASP A 69 -12.02 -19.81 -7.85
CA ASP A 69 -13.48 -19.88 -7.99
C ASP A 69 -14.18 -18.51 -7.80
N THR A 70 -13.43 -17.41 -7.84
CA THR A 70 -13.92 -16.06 -7.64
C THR A 70 -13.86 -15.31 -8.97
N ASP A 71 -14.89 -14.50 -9.26
CA ASP A 71 -14.87 -13.57 -10.39
C ASP A 71 -14.07 -12.33 -9.99
N TYR A 72 -12.83 -12.22 -10.48
CA TYR A 72 -11.90 -11.15 -10.11
C TYR A 72 -11.15 -10.52 -11.27
N VAL A 73 -10.58 -9.35 -11.00
CA VAL A 73 -9.56 -8.68 -11.80
C VAL A 73 -8.41 -8.23 -10.89
N ILE A 74 -7.19 -8.24 -11.42
CA ILE A 74 -6.03 -7.70 -10.74
C ILE A 74 -5.66 -6.36 -11.37
N ILE A 75 -5.48 -5.34 -10.51
CA ILE A 75 -4.97 -4.01 -10.86
C ILE A 75 -3.61 -3.87 -10.15
N ASP A 76 -2.57 -3.70 -10.94
CA ASP A 76 -1.19 -3.77 -10.50
C ASP A 76 -0.42 -2.67 -11.22
N GLU A 77 0.35 -1.89 -10.49
CA GLU A 77 1.14 -0.78 -11.02
C GLU A 77 1.94 -1.18 -12.26
N GLU A 78 2.65 -2.31 -12.17
CA GLU A 78 3.55 -2.80 -13.22
C GLU A 78 2.84 -3.23 -14.51
N SER A 79 1.53 -3.42 -14.47
CA SER A 79 0.75 -3.91 -15.62
C SER A 79 -0.16 -2.87 -16.26
N LEU A 80 -0.27 -1.66 -15.69
CA LEU A 80 -1.24 -0.68 -16.14
C LEU A 80 -0.93 -0.07 -17.50
N ASN A 81 0.33 0.06 -17.87
CA ASN A 81 0.74 0.59 -19.16
C ASN A 81 0.28 -0.27 -20.36
N THR A 82 -0.32 -1.44 -20.09
CA THR A 82 -0.88 -2.36 -21.09
C THR A 82 -2.40 -2.45 -21.08
N LEU A 83 -3.11 -1.51 -20.41
CA LEU A 83 -4.57 -1.54 -20.29
C LEU A 83 -5.26 -0.99 -21.55
N GLY A 84 -5.81 -1.90 -22.39
CA GLY A 84 -6.79 -1.55 -23.41
C GLY A 84 -8.19 -1.24 -22.83
N GLU A 85 -9.09 -0.69 -23.66
CA GLU A 85 -10.49 -0.39 -23.26
C GLU A 85 -11.24 -1.60 -22.67
N ASP A 86 -10.99 -2.79 -23.17
CA ASP A 86 -11.58 -4.05 -22.69
C ASP A 86 -11.27 -4.33 -21.20
N LYS A 87 -10.10 -3.90 -20.74
CA LYS A 87 -9.69 -4.11 -19.34
C LYS A 87 -10.43 -3.18 -18.38
N TRP A 88 -10.72 -1.95 -18.78
CA TRP A 88 -11.56 -1.04 -18.02
C TRP A 88 -12.99 -1.58 -17.86
N GLN A 89 -13.56 -2.14 -18.91
CA GLN A 89 -14.86 -2.82 -18.84
C GLN A 89 -14.80 -3.99 -17.86
N ARG A 90 -13.75 -4.79 -17.93
CA ARG A 90 -13.55 -5.95 -17.03
C ARG A 90 -13.42 -5.52 -15.56
N ILE A 91 -12.69 -4.44 -15.25
CA ILE A 91 -12.57 -3.87 -13.90
C ILE A 91 -13.95 -3.53 -13.33
N ASN A 92 -14.82 -2.91 -14.13
CA ASN A 92 -16.15 -2.51 -13.70
C ASN A 92 -17.14 -3.69 -13.56
N GLN A 93 -16.91 -4.80 -14.25
CA GLN A 93 -17.79 -5.96 -14.25
C GLN A 93 -17.43 -7.00 -13.20
N ALA A 94 -16.15 -7.11 -12.85
CA ALA A 94 -15.67 -8.11 -11.89
C ALA A 94 -16.31 -7.96 -10.51
N GLU A 95 -16.62 -9.07 -9.87
CA GLU A 95 -17.13 -9.05 -8.50
C GLU A 95 -16.06 -8.53 -7.55
N TYR A 96 -14.80 -8.94 -7.73
CA TYR A 96 -13.69 -8.50 -6.90
C TYR A 96 -12.59 -7.82 -7.72
N GLN A 97 -12.05 -6.74 -7.18
CA GLN A 97 -10.86 -6.05 -7.66
C GLN A 97 -9.76 -6.22 -6.63
N PHE A 98 -8.70 -6.94 -7.00
CA PHE A 98 -7.47 -7.05 -6.22
C PHE A 98 -6.49 -6.00 -6.72
N ILE A 99 -6.14 -5.05 -5.89
CA ILE A 99 -5.31 -3.89 -6.26
C ILE A 99 -4.02 -3.94 -5.46
N ILE A 100 -2.89 -3.89 -6.13
CA ILE A 100 -1.56 -3.97 -5.51
C ILE A 100 -0.64 -2.86 -5.99
N ASP A 101 0.14 -2.33 -5.05
CA ASP A 101 1.44 -1.71 -5.29
C ASP A 101 2.52 -2.62 -4.67
N PRO A 102 3.38 -3.21 -5.51
CA PRO A 102 4.40 -4.17 -5.06
C PRO A 102 5.47 -3.55 -4.17
N ILE A 103 5.96 -2.36 -4.52
CA ILE A 103 6.91 -1.57 -3.73
C ILE A 103 6.61 -0.08 -3.92
N ASP A 104 5.63 0.41 -3.18
CA ASP A 104 5.40 1.84 -3.07
C ASP A 104 6.61 2.54 -2.43
N GLY A 105 7.03 3.63 -3.03
CA GLY A 105 8.27 4.30 -2.65
C GLY A 105 9.51 3.68 -3.30
N THR A 106 9.43 3.32 -4.57
CA THR A 106 10.55 2.72 -5.34
C THR A 106 11.82 3.58 -5.31
N LEU A 107 11.69 4.91 -5.30
CA LEU A 107 12.84 5.81 -5.19
C LEU A 107 13.57 5.66 -3.84
N PRO A 108 12.95 5.86 -2.65
CA PRO A 108 13.63 5.60 -1.39
C PRO A 108 14.09 4.13 -1.25
N TYR A 109 13.33 3.16 -1.77
CA TYR A 109 13.74 1.76 -1.81
C TYR A 109 15.05 1.56 -2.57
N SER A 110 15.16 2.12 -3.78
CA SER A 110 16.39 2.02 -4.62
C SER A 110 17.59 2.72 -4.00
N CYS A 111 17.36 3.69 -3.10
CA CYS A 111 18.39 4.36 -2.30
C CYS A 111 18.71 3.63 -0.98
N SER A 112 18.25 2.38 -0.80
CA SER A 112 18.44 1.57 0.42
C SER A 112 17.88 2.24 1.69
N GLN A 113 16.82 3.06 1.54
CA GLN A 113 16.11 3.64 2.68
C GLN A 113 14.99 2.73 3.15
N ALA A 114 14.58 2.88 4.42
CA ALA A 114 13.49 2.10 5.03
C ALA A 114 12.08 2.66 4.71
N LEU A 115 11.98 3.68 3.87
CA LEU A 115 10.76 4.42 3.58
C LEU A 115 10.05 3.86 2.33
N TYR A 116 9.64 2.61 2.39
CA TYR A 116 8.89 1.94 1.34
C TYR A 116 7.88 0.96 1.95
N GLY A 117 6.93 0.54 1.16
CA GLY A 117 5.94 -0.41 1.63
C GLY A 117 5.25 -1.17 0.50
N ILE A 118 4.40 -2.11 0.89
CA ILE A 118 3.56 -2.92 0.01
C ILE A 118 2.11 -2.57 0.34
N SER A 119 1.31 -2.24 -0.68
CA SER A 119 -0.11 -1.93 -0.54
C SER A 119 -0.94 -3.00 -1.23
N VAL A 120 -1.91 -3.58 -0.52
CA VAL A 120 -2.94 -4.42 -1.14
C VAL A 120 -4.32 -3.97 -0.67
N GLY A 121 -5.21 -3.69 -1.63
CA GLY A 121 -6.62 -3.43 -1.39
C GLY A 121 -7.50 -4.43 -2.12
N ILE A 122 -8.54 -4.93 -1.45
CA ILE A 122 -9.56 -5.77 -2.07
C ILE A 122 -10.87 -5.00 -2.05
N PHE A 123 -11.45 -4.87 -3.24
CA PHE A 123 -12.73 -4.21 -3.44
C PHE A 123 -13.73 -5.22 -3.96
N ARG A 124 -14.96 -5.09 -3.50
CA ARG A 124 -16.07 -5.85 -4.00
C ARG A 124 -17.07 -4.92 -4.66
N ARG A 125 -17.25 -5.05 -5.98
CA ARG A 125 -18.14 -4.19 -6.78
C ARG A 125 -17.85 -2.69 -6.56
N GLY A 126 -16.57 -2.34 -6.57
CA GLY A 126 -16.08 -0.98 -6.40
C GLY A 126 -16.10 -0.43 -4.96
N LYS A 127 -16.44 -1.26 -3.95
CA LYS A 127 -16.39 -0.87 -2.54
C LYS A 127 -15.26 -1.59 -1.82
N PRO A 128 -14.40 -0.89 -1.05
CA PRO A 128 -13.35 -1.56 -0.30
C PRO A 128 -13.96 -2.52 0.72
N CYS A 129 -13.44 -3.74 0.79
CA CYS A 129 -13.89 -4.75 1.75
C CYS A 129 -12.80 -5.21 2.70
N CYS A 130 -11.56 -5.30 2.27
CA CYS A 130 -10.41 -5.48 3.14
C CYS A 130 -9.15 -4.91 2.49
N GLY A 131 -8.07 -4.75 3.26
CA GLY A 131 -6.81 -4.24 2.75
C GLY A 131 -5.69 -4.26 3.77
N ALA A 132 -4.47 -4.14 3.28
CA ALA A 132 -3.27 -4.11 4.10
C ALA A 132 -2.22 -3.14 3.54
N LEU A 133 -1.51 -2.50 4.46
CA LEU A 133 -0.30 -1.71 4.23
C LEU A 133 0.82 -2.33 5.05
N TYR A 134 1.94 -2.66 4.43
CA TYR A 134 3.07 -3.26 5.11
C TYR A 134 4.36 -2.53 4.80
N MET A 135 5.10 -2.14 5.83
CA MET A 135 6.44 -1.59 5.75
C MET A 135 7.47 -2.68 6.12
N PRO A 136 8.05 -3.40 5.16
CA PRO A 136 8.91 -4.55 5.45
C PRO A 136 10.16 -4.19 6.26
N ALA A 137 10.75 -3.01 6.01
CA ALA A 137 11.97 -2.59 6.69
C ALA A 137 11.78 -2.34 8.18
N THR A 138 10.62 -1.84 8.61
CA THR A 138 10.27 -1.56 10.01
C THR A 138 9.38 -2.62 10.62
N ARG A 139 8.89 -3.57 9.82
CA ARG A 139 7.95 -4.62 10.22
C ARG A 139 6.66 -4.09 10.84
N GLU A 140 6.23 -2.93 10.40
CA GLU A 140 4.93 -2.38 10.74
C GLU A 140 3.91 -2.73 9.65
N LEU A 141 2.76 -3.27 10.06
CA LEU A 141 1.66 -3.61 9.17
C LEU A 141 0.36 -3.06 9.74
N ALA A 142 -0.45 -2.43 8.90
CA ALA A 142 -1.84 -2.11 9.21
C ALA A 142 -2.75 -2.89 8.26
N CYS A 143 -3.84 -3.48 8.78
CA CYS A 143 -4.81 -4.17 7.96
C CYS A 143 -6.23 -3.94 8.45
N PHE A 144 -7.18 -4.06 7.51
CA PHE A 144 -8.62 -4.07 7.74
C PHE A 144 -9.20 -5.39 7.21
N ASP A 145 -9.93 -6.12 8.05
CA ASP A 145 -10.48 -7.44 7.76
C ASP A 145 -11.98 -7.45 7.39
N GLY A 146 -12.53 -6.27 7.14
CA GLY A 146 -13.96 -6.07 6.92
C GLY A 146 -14.72 -5.65 8.19
N ALA A 147 -14.12 -5.79 9.37
CA ALA A 147 -14.74 -5.45 10.67
C ALA A 147 -13.85 -4.50 11.49
N GLU A 148 -12.56 -4.80 11.64
CA GLU A 148 -11.63 -4.09 12.51
C GLU A 148 -10.37 -3.68 11.78
N VAL A 149 -9.79 -2.56 12.20
CA VAL A 149 -8.44 -2.12 11.78
C VAL A 149 -7.44 -2.59 12.82
N ARG A 150 -6.44 -3.32 12.39
CA ARG A 150 -5.35 -3.81 13.25
C ARG A 150 -4.02 -3.18 12.84
N LEU A 151 -3.25 -2.74 13.83
CA LEU A 151 -1.84 -2.40 13.70
C LEU A 151 -1.02 -3.54 14.27
N VAL A 152 -0.09 -4.05 13.48
CA VAL A 152 0.82 -5.12 13.85
C VAL A 152 2.24 -4.57 13.85
N ARG A 153 2.93 -4.66 14.99
CA ARG A 153 4.35 -4.35 15.14
C ARG A 153 5.13 -5.64 15.18
N GLU A 154 6.38 -5.60 14.72
CA GLU A 154 7.21 -6.80 14.51
C GLU A 154 6.45 -7.89 13.71
N ALA A 155 5.70 -7.43 12.70
CA ALA A 155 4.85 -8.30 11.90
C ALA A 155 5.63 -9.50 11.35
N PHE A 156 5.02 -10.67 11.50
CA PHE A 156 5.56 -11.97 11.08
C PHE A 156 6.82 -12.42 11.85
N GLN A 157 7.03 -11.89 13.05
CA GLN A 157 8.12 -12.27 13.95
C GLN A 157 7.57 -12.93 15.23
N PRO A 158 8.39 -13.67 16.00
CA PRO A 158 7.97 -14.25 17.29
C PRO A 158 7.48 -13.20 18.30
N GLU A 159 7.98 -11.97 18.20
CA GLU A 159 7.67 -10.82 19.07
C GLU A 159 6.50 -9.98 18.54
N GLU A 160 5.69 -10.51 17.64
CA GLU A 160 4.57 -9.81 17.04
C GLU A 160 3.58 -9.28 18.10
N GLU A 161 3.28 -7.99 18.00
CA GLU A 161 2.30 -7.30 18.82
C GLU A 161 1.17 -6.74 17.95
N THR A 162 -0.07 -7.07 18.29
CA THR A 162 -1.27 -6.61 17.56
C THR A 162 -2.12 -5.68 18.42
N GLU A 163 -2.49 -4.55 17.87
CA GLU A 163 -3.37 -3.53 18.47
C GLU A 163 -4.57 -3.28 17.55
N VAL A 164 -5.80 -3.31 18.10
CA VAL A 164 -6.99 -2.86 17.36
C VAL A 164 -7.07 -1.35 17.44
N LEU A 165 -6.98 -0.69 16.28
CA LEU A 165 -7.06 0.76 16.20
C LEU A 165 -8.52 1.23 16.31
N GLN A 166 -8.74 2.24 17.13
CA GLN A 166 -10.04 2.90 17.24
C GLN A 166 -10.06 4.18 16.39
N PRO A 167 -11.17 4.46 15.69
CA PRO A 167 -11.33 5.70 14.96
C PRO A 167 -11.15 6.91 15.90
N GLN A 168 -10.30 7.84 15.53
CA GLN A 168 -10.12 9.07 16.27
C GLN A 168 -10.36 10.29 15.37
N ILE A 169 -11.17 11.22 15.88
CA ILE A 169 -11.61 12.39 15.10
C ILE A 169 -10.55 13.52 15.12
N ARG A 170 -9.60 13.49 16.06
CA ARG A 170 -8.60 14.55 16.22
C ARG A 170 -7.21 14.00 16.41
N CYS A 171 -6.31 14.39 15.52
CA CYS A 171 -4.87 14.17 15.66
C CYS A 171 -4.20 15.49 16.03
N SER A 172 -3.43 15.50 17.14
CA SER A 172 -2.65 16.66 17.58
C SER A 172 -1.30 16.79 16.86
N CYS A 173 -0.92 15.80 16.04
CA CYS A 173 0.33 15.83 15.30
C CYS A 173 0.36 17.01 14.31
N PRO A 174 1.42 17.84 14.27
CA PRO A 174 1.50 18.97 13.33
C PRO A 174 1.82 18.55 11.90
N ILE A 175 2.17 17.29 11.64
CA ILE A 175 2.64 16.81 10.34
C ILE A 175 1.47 16.65 9.38
N ILE A 176 1.61 17.25 8.19
CA ILE A 176 0.80 16.99 7.02
C ILE A 176 1.72 16.41 5.93
N PHE A 177 1.35 15.27 5.39
CA PHE A 177 2.03 14.74 4.23
C PHE A 177 1.58 15.45 2.97
N GLY A 178 2.52 16.01 2.23
CA GLY A 178 2.24 16.75 1.01
C GLY A 178 3.38 17.66 0.59
N HIS A 179 3.18 18.35 -0.52
CA HIS A 179 4.10 19.38 -1.01
C HIS A 179 3.50 20.78 -0.78
N PRO A 180 4.22 21.67 -0.06
CA PRO A 180 3.71 23.01 0.24
C PRO A 180 3.45 23.86 -1.02
N TRP A 181 4.05 23.51 -2.15
CA TRP A 181 3.96 24.28 -3.40
C TRP A 181 2.85 23.83 -4.35
N ASN A 182 2.36 22.59 -4.19
CA ASN A 182 1.40 21.95 -5.10
C ASN A 182 0.02 21.72 -4.49
N THR A 183 -0.20 22.18 -3.26
CA THR A 183 -1.46 21.95 -2.57
C THR A 183 -2.29 23.24 -2.57
N PRO A 184 -3.47 23.27 -3.21
CA PRO A 184 -4.36 24.46 -3.20
C PRO A 184 -4.76 24.90 -1.78
N LEU A 185 -4.63 23.99 -0.82
CA LEU A 185 -4.95 24.18 0.59
C LEU A 185 -3.87 24.91 1.39
N THR A 186 -2.72 25.27 0.80
CA THR A 186 -1.60 25.85 1.52
C THR A 186 -1.89 27.21 2.13
N GLU A 187 -2.85 27.96 1.62
CA GLU A 187 -3.24 29.26 2.22
C GLU A 187 -4.09 29.07 3.49
N ASP A 188 -4.99 28.10 3.49
CA ASP A 188 -5.84 27.79 4.62
C ASP A 188 -5.12 26.99 5.71
N PHE A 189 -4.11 26.19 5.34
CA PHE A 189 -3.26 25.42 6.27
C PHE A 189 -1.99 26.16 6.72
N LYS A 190 -1.77 27.41 6.36
CA LYS A 190 -0.73 28.28 6.96
C LYS A 190 -1.00 28.60 8.44
N LEU A 191 -1.49 27.60 9.17
CA LEU A 191 -1.47 27.65 10.62
C LEU A 191 -0.02 27.55 11.08
N SER A 192 0.39 28.43 11.95
CA SER A 192 1.75 28.64 12.48
C SER A 192 2.41 27.41 13.12
N GLU A 193 1.76 26.24 13.10
CA GLU A 193 2.15 25.00 13.76
C GLU A 193 2.10 23.77 12.86
N THR A 194 2.03 23.93 11.52
CA THR A 194 1.95 22.81 10.58
C THR A 194 3.26 22.62 9.83
N VAL A 195 3.75 21.40 9.79
CA VAL A 195 4.95 20.99 9.07
C VAL A 195 4.57 20.09 7.90
N PHE A 196 4.96 20.47 6.68
CA PHE A 196 4.79 19.62 5.50
C PHE A 196 5.99 18.70 5.34
N VAL A 197 5.69 17.41 5.14
CA VAL A 197 6.69 16.36 4.93
C VAL A 197 6.28 15.51 3.74
N ASN A 198 7.24 15.01 2.96
CA ASN A 198 7.01 14.01 1.93
C ASN A 198 8.08 12.92 2.04
N TYR A 199 7.64 11.67 2.16
CA TYR A 199 8.53 10.49 2.23
C TYR A 199 8.63 9.74 0.89
N TYR A 200 7.96 10.23 -0.15
CA TYR A 200 7.93 9.57 -1.47
C TYR A 200 7.44 8.12 -1.43
N SER A 201 6.61 7.80 -0.45
CA SER A 201 5.91 6.52 -0.30
C SER A 201 4.53 6.79 0.29
N ALA A 202 3.49 6.44 -0.45
CA ALA A 202 2.10 6.59 -0.01
C ALA A 202 1.80 5.61 1.14
N VAL A 203 2.31 4.37 1.08
CA VAL A 203 2.16 3.35 2.14
C VAL A 203 2.68 3.86 3.46
N VAL A 204 3.91 4.40 3.50
CA VAL A 204 4.51 4.97 4.72
C VAL A 204 3.64 6.10 5.27
N GLN A 205 3.23 7.01 4.40
CA GLN A 205 2.46 8.19 4.78
C GLN A 205 1.04 7.82 5.23
N LEU A 206 0.38 6.87 4.56
CA LEU A 206 -0.94 6.38 4.94
C LEU A 206 -0.90 5.57 6.25
N LEU A 207 0.12 4.73 6.45
CA LEU A 207 0.31 4.00 7.70
C LEU A 207 0.53 4.97 8.87
N TYR A 208 1.31 6.04 8.68
CA TYR A 208 1.48 7.08 9.70
C TYR A 208 0.22 7.91 9.92
N LEU A 209 -0.61 8.09 8.89
CA LEU A 209 -1.89 8.76 9.04
C LEU A 209 -2.86 7.93 9.90
N VAL A 210 -3.05 6.65 9.57
CA VAL A 210 -3.99 5.78 10.32
C VAL A 210 -3.53 5.50 11.74
N THR A 211 -2.22 5.59 12.01
CA THR A 211 -1.65 5.48 13.36
C THR A 211 -1.47 6.83 14.06
N GLN A 212 -2.03 7.91 13.50
CA GLN A 212 -2.03 9.28 14.04
C GLN A 212 -0.63 9.91 14.27
N ARG A 213 0.35 9.41 13.54
CA ARG A 213 1.69 10.02 13.43
C ARG A 213 1.71 11.17 12.41
N ALA A 214 0.58 11.42 11.73
CA ALA A 214 0.33 12.57 10.89
C ALA A 214 -1.14 12.99 10.98
N ARG A 215 -1.42 14.27 10.69
CA ARG A 215 -2.77 14.87 10.76
C ARG A 215 -3.55 14.67 9.47
N ALA A 216 -2.88 14.78 8.33
CA ALA A 216 -3.51 14.71 7.02
C ALA A 216 -2.51 14.25 5.95
N TYR A 217 -3.08 13.80 4.84
CA TYR A 217 -2.36 13.51 3.60
C TYR A 217 -3.00 14.34 2.48
N ALA A 218 -2.20 15.16 1.81
CA ALA A 218 -2.64 16.08 0.76
C ALA A 218 -1.72 15.95 -0.46
N PHE A 219 -1.96 14.92 -1.28
CA PHE A 219 -1.13 14.61 -2.44
C PHE A 219 -1.94 13.91 -3.53
N TYR A 220 -1.45 13.93 -4.76
CA TYR A 220 -1.95 13.06 -5.82
C TYR A 220 -1.35 11.67 -5.65
N MET A 221 -2.17 10.64 -5.81
CA MET A 221 -1.74 9.25 -5.75
C MET A 221 -2.50 8.42 -6.78
N SER A 222 -1.90 7.33 -7.20
CA SER A 222 -2.54 6.35 -8.06
C SER A 222 -3.49 5.46 -7.25
N ILE A 223 -4.31 4.67 -7.94
CA ILE A 223 -5.27 3.80 -7.24
C ILE A 223 -4.58 2.68 -6.46
N TRP A 224 -3.43 2.21 -6.91
CA TRP A 224 -2.66 1.17 -6.22
C TRP A 224 -2.01 1.69 -4.95
N ASP A 225 -1.52 2.95 -4.93
CA ASP A 225 -1.03 3.61 -3.73
C ASP A 225 -2.12 3.72 -2.65
N LEU A 226 -3.34 4.04 -3.09
CA LEU A 226 -4.45 4.36 -2.20
C LEU A 226 -5.21 3.12 -1.70
N ALA A 227 -5.28 2.03 -2.49
CA ALA A 227 -6.27 0.98 -2.30
C ALA A 227 -6.22 0.30 -0.92
N GLY A 228 -5.02 -0.06 -0.44
CA GLY A 228 -4.83 -0.63 0.90
C GLY A 228 -5.24 0.35 1.99
N GLY A 229 -4.75 1.59 1.89
CA GLY A 229 -5.05 2.65 2.85
C GLY A 229 -6.51 3.08 2.87
N TRP A 230 -7.19 3.07 1.73
CA TRP A 230 -8.63 3.38 1.66
C TRP A 230 -9.46 2.36 2.42
N ALA A 231 -9.14 1.08 2.28
CA ALA A 231 -9.85 0.04 3.03
C ALA A 231 -9.67 0.21 4.55
N ILE A 232 -8.48 0.65 5.00
CA ILE A 232 -8.15 0.86 6.41
C ILE A 232 -8.76 2.17 6.96
N GLY A 233 -8.77 3.24 6.19
CA GLY A 233 -9.22 4.58 6.61
C GLY A 233 -10.75 4.79 6.56
N ARG A 234 -11.51 3.76 6.43
CA ARG A 234 -12.96 3.71 6.21
C ARG A 234 -13.83 4.09 7.43
#